data_09afef91b6fbe6c8c6b822868e370e27
#
_entry.id   09afef91b6fbe6c8c6b822868e370e27
#
_cell.length_a   1.000
_cell.length_b   1.000
_cell.length_c   1.000
_cell.angle_alpha   90.00
_cell.angle_beta   90.00
_cell.angle_gamma   90.00
#
_symmetry.space_group_name_H-M   'P 1'
#
loop_
_entity.id
_entity.type
_entity.pdbx_description
1 polymer ?
#
loop_
_entity_poly.entity_id
_entity_poly.type
_entity_poly.pdbx_seq_one_letter_code
_entity_poly.pdbx_strand_id
1 'polypeptide(L)'
;MFKFFYLLLLTLGHLFGAPFIFFWSFKEKYRHSLKARFFLKDNLLKSEPVFWFHACSYGEVKSLEPIIQALKEPILISVTTNTGFELAAQTYRHSNHIEVRYLPFETLLFAWEKNLKRLKTLVVTEAELWFNVFDTAQKLGAKTMLINARISVRSYPKYQRFSFFYALLFKRIDLILAQSKDDKKRLLNLGAKKVVDFLNIKRFSKPIIASFYPKNPDALNIVLASTHEGEEELGLKAFLEFKKTHKNARLIVVPRHPERFKSVQNLLQNALKTTRFSLECFSSKGFVECDILLVDSLGELNNFYAIADIVILGGSFVKMGGHNPLEPAFFNARLITGEYIFNQVALFELVKPYKIVQKEDLLDALLDYKNLGVVRFLENGHDLNELLAFIKH
;
A
#
# COMPACT_ATOMS: atom_id res chain seq x y z
N MET A 1 -27.02 20.88 -15.37
CA MET A 1 -26.81 20.36 -16.73
C MET A 1 -25.72 19.28 -16.79
N PHE A 2 -24.46 19.53 -16.40
CA PHE A 2 -23.37 18.53 -16.46
C PHE A 2 -23.69 17.18 -15.78
N LYS A 3 -24.16 17.18 -14.51
CA LYS A 3 -24.51 15.95 -13.79
C LYS A 3 -25.55 15.10 -14.52
N PHE A 4 -26.54 15.73 -15.11
CA PHE A 4 -27.59 15.03 -15.88
C PHE A 4 -26.99 14.26 -17.06
N PHE A 5 -26.18 14.93 -17.89
CA PHE A 5 -25.51 14.27 -19.01
C PHE A 5 -24.53 13.20 -18.56
N TYR A 6 -23.77 13.46 -17.47
CA TYR A 6 -22.85 12.48 -16.89
C TYR A 6 -23.58 11.20 -16.46
N LEU A 7 -24.66 11.34 -15.66
CA LEU A 7 -25.45 10.19 -15.21
C LEU A 7 -26.18 9.50 -16.37
N LEU A 8 -26.67 10.25 -17.34
CA LEU A 8 -27.30 9.67 -18.54
C LEU A 8 -26.30 8.78 -19.29
N LEU A 9 -25.10 9.27 -19.57
CA LEU A 9 -24.06 8.50 -20.23
C LEU A 9 -23.66 7.25 -19.42
N LEU A 10 -23.50 7.39 -18.10
CA LEU A 10 -23.20 6.24 -17.23
C LEU A 10 -24.36 5.23 -17.21
N THR A 11 -25.61 5.69 -17.19
CA THR A 11 -26.78 4.81 -17.21
C THR A 11 -26.86 4.04 -18.52
N LEU A 12 -26.68 4.72 -19.65
CA LEU A 12 -26.61 4.06 -20.95
C LEU A 12 -25.46 3.04 -21.00
N GLY A 13 -24.26 3.45 -20.56
CA GLY A 13 -23.11 2.54 -20.47
C GLY A 13 -23.37 1.35 -19.56
N HIS A 14 -24.07 1.55 -18.44
CA HIS A 14 -24.46 0.47 -17.53
C HIS A 14 -25.47 -0.48 -18.21
N LEU A 15 -26.53 0.04 -18.82
CA LEU A 15 -27.55 -0.77 -19.48
C LEU A 15 -26.97 -1.61 -20.62
N PHE A 16 -26.17 -1.00 -21.50
CA PHE A 16 -25.51 -1.74 -22.60
C PHE A 16 -24.40 -2.68 -22.11
N GLY A 17 -23.70 -2.33 -21.04
CA GLY A 17 -22.66 -3.16 -20.45
C GLY A 17 -23.18 -4.30 -19.56
N ALA A 18 -24.41 -4.18 -19.02
CA ALA A 18 -24.98 -5.12 -18.05
C ALA A 18 -24.94 -6.59 -18.51
N PRO A 19 -25.27 -6.96 -19.76
CA PRO A 19 -25.18 -8.36 -20.21
C PRO A 19 -23.73 -8.88 -20.13
N PHE A 20 -22.75 -8.11 -20.58
CA PHE A 20 -21.33 -8.49 -20.54
C PHE A 20 -20.83 -8.62 -19.10
N ILE A 21 -21.19 -7.67 -18.24
CA ILE A 21 -20.86 -7.69 -16.81
C ILE A 21 -21.50 -8.91 -16.15
N PHE A 22 -22.73 -9.24 -16.50
CA PHE A 22 -23.41 -10.44 -16.00
C PHE A 22 -22.66 -11.71 -16.36
N PHE A 23 -22.28 -11.89 -17.63
CA PHE A 23 -21.47 -13.05 -18.04
C PHE A 23 -20.10 -13.08 -17.35
N TRP A 24 -19.41 -11.95 -17.21
CA TRP A 24 -18.11 -11.90 -16.50
C TRP A 24 -18.25 -12.17 -15.01
N SER A 25 -19.42 -11.94 -14.43
CA SER A 25 -19.68 -12.21 -13.01
C SER A 25 -19.69 -13.70 -12.65
N PHE A 26 -19.64 -14.60 -13.62
CA PHE A 26 -19.47 -16.05 -13.39
C PHE A 26 -18.00 -16.44 -13.22
N LYS A 27 -17.05 -15.62 -13.66
CA LYS A 27 -15.63 -15.89 -13.40
C LYS A 27 -15.35 -15.73 -11.90
N GLU A 28 -14.66 -16.71 -11.32
CA GLU A 28 -14.36 -16.79 -9.89
C GLU A 28 -13.78 -15.49 -9.33
N LYS A 29 -12.79 -14.92 -10.02
CA LYS A 29 -12.16 -13.65 -9.66
C LYS A 29 -13.13 -12.48 -9.47
N TYR A 30 -14.28 -12.46 -10.17
CA TYR A 30 -15.20 -11.31 -10.21
C TYR A 30 -16.58 -11.64 -9.63
N ARG A 31 -16.81 -12.89 -9.22
CA ARG A 31 -18.12 -13.44 -8.87
C ARG A 31 -18.87 -12.62 -7.83
N HIS A 32 -18.20 -12.11 -6.83
CA HIS A 32 -18.82 -11.34 -5.75
C HIS A 32 -18.86 -9.85 -6.08
N SER A 33 -17.74 -9.26 -6.51
CA SER A 33 -17.64 -7.81 -6.72
C SER A 33 -18.55 -7.29 -7.83
N LEU A 34 -18.63 -7.96 -8.99
CA LEU A 34 -19.46 -7.47 -10.10
C LEU A 34 -20.94 -7.55 -9.78
N LYS A 35 -21.42 -8.64 -9.16
CA LYS A 35 -22.83 -8.78 -8.76
C LYS A 35 -23.25 -7.75 -7.70
N ALA A 36 -22.39 -7.49 -6.74
CA ALA A 36 -22.63 -6.50 -5.71
C ALA A 36 -22.63 -5.07 -6.27
N ARG A 37 -21.64 -4.74 -7.10
CA ARG A 37 -21.45 -3.39 -7.62
C ARG A 37 -22.47 -2.97 -8.69
N PHE A 38 -22.79 -3.86 -9.62
CA PHE A 38 -23.58 -3.54 -10.79
C PHE A 38 -25.04 -4.01 -10.72
N PHE A 39 -25.37 -4.88 -9.78
CA PHE A 39 -26.72 -5.43 -9.60
C PHE A 39 -27.22 -5.35 -8.15
N LEU A 40 -26.45 -4.71 -7.24
CA LEU A 40 -26.76 -4.55 -5.80
C LEU A 40 -27.01 -5.86 -5.04
N LYS A 41 -26.53 -7.00 -5.59
CA LYS A 41 -26.73 -8.28 -4.93
C LYS A 41 -26.03 -8.28 -3.55
N ASP A 42 -26.80 -8.45 -2.49
CA ASP A 42 -26.34 -8.46 -1.10
C ASP A 42 -25.51 -7.21 -0.69
N ASN A 43 -25.76 -6.07 -1.37
CA ASN A 43 -24.95 -4.86 -1.26
C ASN A 43 -25.72 -3.60 -0.85
N LEU A 44 -26.90 -3.76 -0.26
CA LEU A 44 -27.62 -2.67 0.39
C LEU A 44 -27.05 -2.39 1.77
N LEU A 45 -27.06 -1.14 2.20
CA LEU A 45 -26.64 -0.76 3.54
C LEU A 45 -27.67 -1.24 4.58
N LYS A 46 -27.15 -1.73 5.71
CA LYS A 46 -27.93 -2.15 6.88
C LYS A 46 -27.82 -1.17 8.04
N SER A 47 -26.73 -0.38 8.07
CA SER A 47 -26.47 0.64 9.10
C SER A 47 -26.69 2.06 8.58
N GLU A 48 -26.63 3.04 9.48
CA GLU A 48 -26.60 4.47 9.17
C GLU A 48 -25.23 5.03 9.59
N PRO A 49 -24.23 5.01 8.68
CA PRO A 49 -22.87 5.42 9.02
C PRO A 49 -22.76 6.93 9.25
N VAL A 50 -21.88 7.29 10.18
CA VAL A 50 -21.45 8.67 10.44
C VAL A 50 -20.24 9.01 9.55
N PHE A 51 -19.37 8.03 9.34
CA PHE A 51 -18.21 8.14 8.46
C PHE A 51 -18.28 7.12 7.34
N TRP A 52 -17.98 7.57 6.12
CA TRP A 52 -17.87 6.69 4.96
C TRP A 52 -16.44 6.76 4.42
N PHE A 53 -15.70 5.66 4.51
CA PHE A 53 -14.38 5.49 3.90
C PHE A 53 -14.51 4.70 2.61
N HIS A 54 -13.87 5.21 1.55
CA HIS A 54 -13.75 4.51 0.29
C HIS A 54 -12.30 4.26 -0.08
N ALA A 55 -11.98 2.98 -0.35
CA ALA A 55 -10.67 2.51 -0.78
C ALA A 55 -10.82 1.47 -1.91
N CYS A 56 -9.93 1.47 -2.91
CA CYS A 56 -10.02 0.53 -4.01
C CYS A 56 -9.41 -0.84 -3.68
N SER A 57 -8.21 -0.83 -3.14
CA SER A 57 -7.31 -1.99 -3.08
C SER A 57 -6.99 -2.45 -1.65
N TYR A 58 -6.40 -3.66 -1.57
CA TYR A 58 -5.84 -4.20 -0.32
C TYR A 58 -4.92 -3.20 0.40
N GLY A 59 -3.99 -2.58 -0.35
CA GLY A 59 -3.01 -1.65 0.23
C GLY A 59 -3.63 -0.37 0.77
N GLU A 60 -4.69 0.13 0.12
CA GLU A 60 -5.44 1.29 0.58
C GLU A 60 -6.25 0.99 1.83
N VAL A 61 -6.96 -0.16 1.86
CA VAL A 61 -7.69 -0.61 3.06
C VAL A 61 -6.75 -0.73 4.25
N LYS A 62 -5.57 -1.37 4.05
CA LYS A 62 -4.57 -1.51 5.10
C LYS A 62 -4.07 -0.14 5.61
N SER A 63 -3.90 0.83 4.72
CA SER A 63 -3.44 2.18 5.10
C SER A 63 -4.48 2.98 5.90
N LEU A 64 -5.77 2.64 5.79
CA LEU A 64 -6.86 3.25 6.56
C LEU A 64 -7.00 2.67 7.97
N GLU A 65 -6.43 1.50 8.25
CA GLU A 65 -6.62 0.78 9.51
C GLU A 65 -6.36 1.64 10.76
N PRO A 66 -5.25 2.39 10.89
CA PRO A 66 -4.99 3.23 12.07
C PRO A 66 -6.02 4.34 12.25
N ILE A 67 -6.57 4.86 11.15
CA ILE A 67 -7.59 5.92 11.15
C ILE A 67 -8.92 5.35 11.62
N ILE A 68 -9.32 4.22 11.06
CA ILE A 68 -10.60 3.55 11.35
C ILE A 68 -10.63 3.07 12.80
N GLN A 69 -9.53 2.48 13.30
CA GLN A 69 -9.42 2.01 14.69
C GLN A 69 -9.51 3.14 15.72
N ALA A 70 -9.16 4.37 15.35
CA ALA A 70 -9.25 5.54 16.23
C ALA A 70 -10.66 6.16 16.30
N LEU A 71 -11.62 5.65 15.51
CA LEU A 71 -13.00 6.12 15.46
C LEU A 71 -13.93 5.10 16.12
N LYS A 72 -14.94 5.60 16.85
CA LYS A 72 -15.91 4.76 17.57
C LYS A 72 -17.33 4.85 16.99
N GLU A 73 -17.55 5.84 16.16
CA GLU A 73 -18.83 6.10 15.51
C GLU A 73 -19.10 5.05 14.41
N PRO A 74 -20.37 4.86 13.99
CA PRO A 74 -20.71 3.97 12.88
C PRO A 74 -19.97 4.32 11.59
N ILE A 75 -19.28 3.34 10.99
CA ILE A 75 -18.43 3.49 9.81
C ILE A 75 -18.92 2.58 8.69
N LEU A 76 -18.98 3.13 7.48
CA LEU A 76 -19.05 2.38 6.23
C LEU A 76 -17.66 2.35 5.59
N ILE A 77 -17.19 1.15 5.26
CA ILE A 77 -16.02 0.95 4.40
C ILE A 77 -16.52 0.42 3.06
N SER A 78 -16.32 1.18 1.98
CA SER A 78 -16.63 0.71 0.64
C SER A 78 -15.36 0.42 -0.17
N VAL A 79 -15.37 -0.67 -0.93
CA VAL A 79 -14.23 -1.12 -1.73
C VAL A 79 -14.64 -1.51 -3.14
N THR A 80 -13.68 -1.59 -4.07
CA THR A 80 -13.96 -1.99 -5.45
C THR A 80 -13.41 -3.38 -5.79
N THR A 81 -12.34 -3.84 -5.12
CA THR A 81 -11.68 -5.13 -5.40
C THR A 81 -12.05 -6.22 -4.40
N ASN A 82 -12.02 -7.50 -4.81
CA ASN A 82 -12.27 -8.63 -3.92
C ASN A 82 -11.25 -8.68 -2.79
N THR A 83 -9.97 -8.51 -3.09
CA THR A 83 -8.90 -8.57 -2.08
C THR A 83 -9.02 -7.44 -1.03
N GLY A 84 -9.46 -6.25 -1.44
CA GLY A 84 -9.77 -5.16 -0.52
C GLY A 84 -10.97 -5.48 0.36
N PHE A 85 -12.02 -6.09 -0.21
CA PHE A 85 -13.21 -6.51 0.54
C PHE A 85 -12.89 -7.58 1.57
N GLU A 86 -12.18 -8.63 1.17
CA GLU A 86 -11.80 -9.75 2.02
C GLU A 86 -10.95 -9.27 3.21
N LEU A 87 -9.96 -8.40 2.95
CA LEU A 87 -9.17 -7.80 4.02
C LEU A 87 -10.05 -7.01 4.99
N ALA A 88 -10.89 -6.08 4.50
CA ALA A 88 -11.72 -5.26 5.34
C ALA A 88 -12.72 -6.11 6.15
N ALA A 89 -13.39 -7.08 5.49
CA ALA A 89 -14.33 -7.97 6.13
C ALA A 89 -13.68 -8.85 7.20
N GLN A 90 -12.46 -9.34 6.97
CA GLN A 90 -11.70 -10.12 7.93
C GLN A 90 -11.23 -9.26 9.11
N THR A 91 -10.65 -8.10 8.83
CA THR A 91 -10.11 -7.19 9.87
C THR A 91 -11.19 -6.72 10.81
N TYR A 92 -12.37 -6.38 10.29
CA TYR A 92 -13.45 -5.77 11.06
C TYR A 92 -14.62 -6.72 11.38
N ARG A 93 -14.45 -8.05 11.19
CA ARG A 93 -15.52 -9.06 11.39
C ARG A 93 -16.18 -9.03 12.76
N HIS A 94 -15.47 -8.58 13.80
CA HIS A 94 -15.96 -8.50 15.17
C HIS A 94 -16.37 -7.08 15.59
N SER A 95 -16.34 -6.11 14.68
CA SER A 95 -16.68 -4.72 14.96
C SER A 95 -18.15 -4.44 14.64
N ASN A 96 -18.98 -4.25 15.67
CA ASN A 96 -20.42 -4.01 15.48
C ASN A 96 -20.75 -2.63 14.87
N HIS A 97 -19.80 -1.70 14.84
CA HIS A 97 -19.99 -0.34 14.32
C HIS A 97 -19.41 -0.14 12.92
N ILE A 98 -18.82 -1.18 12.31
CA ILE A 98 -18.20 -1.09 10.97
C ILE A 98 -18.94 -1.99 9.99
N GLU A 99 -19.45 -1.40 8.92
CA GLU A 99 -20.09 -2.10 7.82
C GLU A 99 -19.17 -2.07 6.58
N VAL A 100 -18.90 -3.24 5.97
CA VAL A 100 -18.09 -3.37 4.77
C VAL A 100 -18.99 -3.70 3.59
N ARG A 101 -18.87 -2.93 2.48
CA ARG A 101 -19.61 -3.13 1.22
C ARG A 101 -18.73 -2.90 0.01
N TYR A 102 -19.14 -3.48 -1.12
CA TYR A 102 -18.60 -3.05 -2.40
C TYR A 102 -19.20 -1.70 -2.81
N LEU A 103 -18.39 -0.75 -3.30
CA LEU A 103 -18.92 0.49 -3.84
C LEU A 103 -19.85 0.17 -5.02
N PRO A 104 -21.15 0.55 -4.99
CA PRO A 104 -22.02 0.39 -6.13
C PRO A 104 -21.50 1.15 -7.34
N PHE A 105 -21.88 0.73 -8.54
CA PHE A 105 -21.70 1.57 -9.71
C PHE A 105 -22.43 2.89 -9.51
N GLU A 106 -21.85 4.00 -9.95
CA GLU A 106 -22.31 5.34 -9.57
C GLU A 106 -23.79 5.62 -9.84
N THR A 107 -24.36 4.96 -10.85
CA THR A 107 -25.79 5.09 -11.17
C THR A 107 -26.70 4.43 -10.14
N LEU A 108 -26.19 3.53 -9.32
CA LEU A 108 -26.93 2.77 -8.31
C LEU A 108 -26.76 3.31 -6.88
N LEU A 109 -26.00 4.39 -6.68
CA LEU A 109 -25.78 4.99 -5.37
C LEU A 109 -27.05 5.48 -4.68
N PHE A 110 -28.09 5.80 -5.45
CA PHE A 110 -29.40 6.18 -4.90
C PHE A 110 -29.96 5.13 -3.93
N ALA A 111 -29.62 3.86 -4.12
CA ALA A 111 -30.06 2.78 -3.25
C ALA A 111 -29.48 2.87 -1.83
N TRP A 112 -28.40 3.62 -1.65
CA TRP A 112 -27.75 3.85 -0.35
C TRP A 112 -28.19 5.16 0.32
N GLU A 113 -28.73 6.13 -0.42
CA GLU A 113 -29.00 7.50 0.06
C GLU A 113 -29.85 7.53 1.35
N LYS A 114 -30.87 6.65 1.46
CA LYS A 114 -31.72 6.60 2.65
C LYS A 114 -30.97 6.27 3.94
N ASN A 115 -29.89 5.47 3.83
CA ASN A 115 -29.07 5.05 4.96
C ASN A 115 -27.90 6.02 5.24
N LEU A 116 -27.63 6.94 4.31
CA LEU A 116 -26.52 7.92 4.44
C LEU A 116 -26.97 9.25 5.09
N LYS A 117 -28.19 9.35 5.60
CA LYS A 117 -28.74 10.60 6.18
C LYS A 117 -27.96 11.12 7.39
N ARG A 118 -27.25 10.23 8.12
CA ARG A 118 -26.42 10.60 9.28
C ARG A 118 -24.96 10.85 8.92
N LEU A 119 -24.62 10.75 7.62
CA LEU A 119 -23.25 10.90 7.15
C LEU A 119 -22.72 12.31 7.46
N LYS A 120 -21.61 12.39 8.20
CA LYS A 120 -20.91 13.64 8.49
C LYS A 120 -19.72 13.84 7.57
N THR A 121 -18.97 12.76 7.27
CA THR A 121 -17.76 12.86 6.43
C THR A 121 -17.62 11.65 5.52
N LEU A 122 -17.38 11.95 4.23
CA LEU A 122 -16.90 11.00 3.23
C LEU A 122 -15.38 11.18 3.10
N VAL A 123 -14.63 10.10 3.22
CA VAL A 123 -13.19 10.04 3.03
C VAL A 123 -12.86 9.06 1.92
N VAL A 124 -12.29 9.55 0.83
CA VAL A 124 -11.89 8.76 -0.33
C VAL A 124 -10.36 8.71 -0.41
N THR A 125 -9.77 7.58 -0.81
CA THR A 125 -8.32 7.42 -0.88
C THR A 125 -7.76 7.59 -2.30
N GLU A 126 -6.51 8.02 -2.37
CA GLU A 126 -5.62 8.08 -3.54
C GLU A 126 -6.24 8.81 -4.76
N ALA A 127 -6.58 8.07 -5.83
CA ALA A 127 -7.12 8.62 -7.08
C ALA A 127 -8.51 8.07 -7.42
N GLU A 128 -9.29 7.65 -6.42
CA GLU A 128 -10.66 7.14 -6.57
C GLU A 128 -11.65 8.29 -6.78
N LEU A 129 -11.56 8.94 -7.94
CA LEU A 129 -12.26 10.18 -8.28
C LEU A 129 -13.66 9.91 -8.90
N TRP A 130 -14.57 9.35 -8.11
CA TRP A 130 -15.93 9.03 -8.47
C TRP A 130 -16.87 10.25 -8.29
N PHE A 131 -17.27 10.90 -9.38
CA PHE A 131 -18.03 12.16 -9.32
C PHE A 131 -19.30 12.03 -8.49
N ASN A 132 -20.12 11.00 -8.72
CA ASN A 132 -21.41 10.87 -8.05
C ASN A 132 -21.27 10.46 -6.58
N VAL A 133 -20.15 9.84 -6.18
CA VAL A 133 -19.85 9.52 -4.77
C VAL A 133 -19.69 10.81 -3.97
N PHE A 134 -18.86 11.74 -4.46
CA PHE A 134 -18.65 13.04 -3.82
C PHE A 134 -19.91 13.92 -3.88
N ASP A 135 -20.59 13.94 -5.03
CA ASP A 135 -21.80 14.74 -5.20
C ASP A 135 -22.94 14.26 -4.30
N THR A 136 -23.09 12.95 -4.10
CA THR A 136 -24.08 12.37 -3.18
C THR A 136 -23.79 12.76 -1.74
N ALA A 137 -22.56 12.58 -1.27
CA ALA A 137 -22.18 12.95 0.09
C ALA A 137 -22.37 14.47 0.35
N GLN A 138 -21.93 15.33 -0.59
CA GLN A 138 -22.10 16.78 -0.46
C GLN A 138 -23.57 17.20 -0.43
N LYS A 139 -24.45 16.56 -1.22
CA LYS A 139 -25.90 16.83 -1.18
C LYS A 139 -26.56 16.48 0.14
N LEU A 140 -26.03 15.46 0.82
CA LEU A 140 -26.48 15.07 2.15
C LEU A 140 -25.90 15.97 3.26
N GLY A 141 -25.11 17.00 2.90
CA GLY A 141 -24.50 17.92 3.84
C GLY A 141 -23.22 17.36 4.49
N ALA A 142 -22.72 16.24 4.00
CA ALA A 142 -21.49 15.66 4.53
C ALA A 142 -20.26 16.38 3.98
N LYS A 143 -19.22 16.54 4.83
CA LYS A 143 -17.90 16.96 4.41
C LYS A 143 -17.28 15.90 3.50
N THR A 144 -16.59 16.33 2.47
CA THR A 144 -15.96 15.44 1.49
C THR A 144 -14.45 15.62 1.47
N MET A 145 -13.73 14.53 1.63
CA MET A 145 -12.27 14.52 1.69
C MET A 145 -11.66 13.52 0.71
N LEU A 146 -10.56 13.92 0.09
CA LEU A 146 -9.67 13.02 -0.65
C LEU A 146 -8.34 12.97 0.11
N ILE A 147 -8.00 11.82 0.66
CA ILE A 147 -6.78 11.65 1.45
C ILE A 147 -5.77 10.77 0.71
N ASN A 148 -4.49 10.91 1.05
CA ASN A 148 -3.41 10.24 0.34
C ASN A 148 -3.47 10.50 -1.18
N ALA A 149 -3.94 11.70 -1.56
CA ALA A 149 -4.26 12.04 -2.94
C ALA A 149 -3.01 11.98 -3.82
N ARG A 150 -3.12 11.22 -4.90
CA ARG A 150 -2.00 10.93 -5.79
C ARG A 150 -2.42 11.01 -7.26
N ILE A 151 -1.58 11.65 -8.07
CA ILE A 151 -1.66 11.57 -9.54
C ILE A 151 -0.28 11.28 -10.09
N SER A 152 -0.06 10.06 -10.55
CA SER A 152 1.27 9.65 -11.06
C SER A 152 1.68 10.46 -12.30
N VAL A 153 2.99 10.64 -12.50
CA VAL A 153 3.55 11.29 -13.69
C VAL A 153 3.03 10.64 -14.97
N ARG A 154 2.92 9.30 -14.98
CA ARG A 154 2.43 8.53 -16.13
C ARG A 154 0.97 8.80 -16.44
N SER A 155 0.12 8.98 -15.44
CA SER A 155 -1.32 9.20 -15.63
C SER A 155 -1.69 10.67 -15.84
N TYR A 156 -0.85 11.60 -15.36
CA TYR A 156 -1.13 13.04 -15.39
C TYR A 156 -1.54 13.60 -16.76
N PRO A 157 -0.90 13.24 -17.91
CA PRO A 157 -1.34 13.73 -19.22
C PRO A 157 -2.79 13.34 -19.57
N LYS A 158 -3.25 12.16 -19.10
CA LYS A 158 -4.65 11.73 -19.29
C LYS A 158 -5.62 12.60 -18.48
N TYR A 159 -5.24 12.93 -17.23
CA TYR A 159 -6.03 13.84 -16.39
C TYR A 159 -6.10 15.24 -16.99
N GLN A 160 -5.00 15.77 -17.53
CA GLN A 160 -4.97 17.07 -18.19
C GLN A 160 -5.90 17.13 -19.41
N ARG A 161 -5.99 16.05 -20.21
CA ARG A 161 -6.90 15.96 -21.36
C ARG A 161 -8.36 16.15 -20.97
N PHE A 162 -8.73 15.74 -19.76
CA PHE A 162 -10.07 15.84 -19.19
C PHE A 162 -10.14 16.84 -18.03
N SER A 163 -9.29 17.86 -18.02
CA SER A 163 -9.16 18.81 -16.92
C SER A 163 -10.49 19.50 -16.57
N PHE A 164 -11.32 19.80 -17.55
CA PHE A 164 -12.66 20.34 -17.33
C PHE A 164 -13.52 19.44 -16.44
N PHE A 165 -13.53 18.14 -16.70
CA PHE A 165 -14.24 17.16 -15.87
C PHE A 165 -13.70 17.15 -14.44
N TYR A 166 -12.36 17.05 -14.29
CA TYR A 166 -11.73 17.00 -12.97
C TYR A 166 -11.91 18.30 -12.20
N ALA A 167 -11.87 19.45 -12.84
CA ALA A 167 -12.18 20.74 -12.19
C ALA A 167 -13.61 20.78 -11.63
N LEU A 168 -14.59 20.18 -12.32
CA LEU A 168 -15.96 20.06 -11.82
C LEU A 168 -16.06 19.07 -10.65
N LEU A 169 -15.33 17.95 -10.71
CA LEU A 169 -15.26 16.96 -9.65
C LEU A 169 -14.62 17.55 -8.40
N PHE A 170 -13.48 18.23 -8.52
CA PHE A 170 -12.79 18.84 -7.39
C PHE A 170 -13.60 19.94 -6.68
N LYS A 171 -14.58 20.54 -7.34
CA LYS A 171 -15.56 21.43 -6.68
C LYS A 171 -16.45 20.69 -5.67
N ARG A 172 -16.51 19.36 -5.74
CA ARG A 172 -17.28 18.50 -4.84
C ARG A 172 -16.43 17.97 -3.67
N ILE A 173 -15.16 18.39 -3.57
CA ILE A 173 -14.25 17.94 -2.53
C ILE A 173 -13.84 19.13 -1.67
N ASP A 174 -14.20 19.07 -0.39
CA ASP A 174 -13.96 20.17 0.56
C ASP A 174 -12.51 20.26 0.98
N LEU A 175 -11.80 19.11 1.07
CA LEU A 175 -10.40 19.05 1.46
C LEU A 175 -9.66 17.93 0.75
N ILE A 176 -8.49 18.25 0.19
CA ILE A 176 -7.60 17.28 -0.45
C ILE A 176 -6.28 17.24 0.31
N LEU A 177 -5.91 16.07 0.83
CA LEU A 177 -4.62 15.82 1.48
C LEU A 177 -3.72 15.06 0.50
N ALA A 178 -2.81 15.79 -0.14
CA ALA A 178 -1.87 15.24 -1.11
C ALA A 178 -0.74 14.46 -0.40
N GLN A 179 -0.31 13.34 -1.00
CA GLN A 179 0.76 12.53 -0.42
C GLN A 179 2.18 13.08 -0.66
N SER A 180 2.33 14.05 -1.56
CA SER A 180 3.60 14.72 -1.87
C SER A 180 3.38 16.13 -2.41
N LYS A 181 4.44 16.96 -2.38
CA LYS A 181 4.45 18.30 -2.98
C LYS A 181 4.15 18.27 -4.48
N ASP A 182 4.66 17.26 -5.17
CA ASP A 182 4.43 17.09 -6.61
C ASP A 182 2.99 16.70 -6.92
N ASP A 183 2.38 15.84 -6.11
CA ASP A 183 0.97 15.52 -6.25
C ASP A 183 0.09 16.73 -5.96
N LYS A 184 0.40 17.51 -4.93
CA LYS A 184 -0.26 18.81 -4.65
C LYS A 184 -0.21 19.72 -5.87
N LYS A 185 0.96 19.91 -6.49
CA LYS A 185 1.12 20.74 -7.69
C LYS A 185 0.24 20.23 -8.85
N ARG A 186 0.27 18.92 -9.12
CA ARG A 186 -0.55 18.32 -10.17
C ARG A 186 -2.04 18.49 -9.93
N LEU A 187 -2.51 18.29 -8.69
CA LEU A 187 -3.91 18.47 -8.29
C LEU A 187 -4.37 19.92 -8.47
N LEU A 188 -3.58 20.89 -8.03
CA LEU A 188 -3.86 22.33 -8.23
C LEU A 188 -3.97 22.68 -9.71
N ASN A 189 -3.07 22.17 -10.56
CA ASN A 189 -3.09 22.38 -11.99
C ASN A 189 -4.33 21.75 -12.68
N LEU A 190 -4.96 20.74 -12.07
CA LEU A 190 -6.21 20.13 -12.54
C LEU A 190 -7.46 20.83 -12.01
N GLY A 191 -7.30 21.94 -11.28
CA GLY A 191 -8.41 22.77 -10.79
C GLY A 191 -8.88 22.46 -9.37
N ALA A 192 -8.16 21.66 -8.62
CA ALA A 192 -8.40 21.50 -7.18
C ALA A 192 -8.07 22.79 -6.44
N LYS A 193 -8.83 23.16 -5.38
CA LYS A 193 -8.68 24.45 -4.69
C LYS A 193 -8.07 24.32 -3.30
N LYS A 194 -8.56 23.38 -2.49
CA LYS A 194 -8.13 23.20 -1.09
C LYS A 194 -7.23 21.97 -1.00
N VAL A 195 -5.97 22.12 -1.35
CA VAL A 195 -4.99 21.04 -1.34
C VAL A 195 -3.91 21.31 -0.30
N VAL A 196 -3.82 20.45 0.70
CA VAL A 196 -2.78 20.45 1.73
C VAL A 196 -1.73 19.38 1.38
N ASP A 197 -0.46 19.69 1.56
CA ASP A 197 0.63 18.72 1.52
C ASP A 197 0.65 18.01 2.87
N PHE A 198 0.08 16.82 2.93
CA PHE A 198 -0.13 16.06 4.19
C PHE A 198 0.77 14.85 4.33
N LEU A 199 1.48 14.47 3.26
CA LEU A 199 2.30 13.29 3.20
C LEU A 199 1.49 11.97 3.12
N ASN A 200 2.21 10.86 2.94
CA ASN A 200 1.59 9.56 2.73
C ASN A 200 1.10 8.93 4.04
N ILE A 201 -0.20 8.60 4.12
CA ILE A 201 -0.85 8.03 5.32
C ILE A 201 -0.31 6.65 5.70
N LYS A 202 0.40 5.96 4.82
CA LYS A 202 1.05 4.66 5.13
C LYS A 202 2.04 4.78 6.30
N ARG A 203 2.54 5.99 6.61
CA ARG A 203 3.40 6.24 7.76
C ARG A 203 2.72 5.94 9.12
N PHE A 204 1.40 5.94 9.18
CA PHE A 204 0.65 5.64 10.39
C PHE A 204 0.46 4.13 10.61
N SER A 205 0.65 3.33 9.56
CA SER A 205 0.50 1.87 9.62
C SER A 205 1.76 1.24 10.20
N LYS A 206 1.70 0.85 11.49
CA LYS A 206 2.81 0.13 12.11
C LYS A 206 2.87 -1.31 11.60
N PRO A 207 4.06 -1.83 11.25
CA PRO A 207 4.20 -3.23 10.89
C PRO A 207 3.87 -4.12 12.11
N ILE A 208 3.11 -5.19 11.85
CA ILE A 208 2.78 -6.17 12.89
C ILE A 208 3.90 -7.21 12.94
N ILE A 209 4.40 -7.49 14.13
CA ILE A 209 5.31 -8.59 14.42
C ILE A 209 4.44 -9.75 14.91
N ALA A 210 4.33 -10.81 14.10
CA ALA A 210 3.54 -12.01 14.44
C ALA A 210 4.35 -13.02 15.27
N SER A 211 5.68 -13.05 15.06
CA SER A 211 6.61 -13.95 15.76
C SER A 211 7.89 -13.19 16.16
N PHE A 212 8.34 -13.41 17.38
CA PHE A 212 9.59 -12.83 17.87
C PHE A 212 10.71 -13.82 17.69
N TYR A 213 11.74 -13.42 16.92
CA TYR A 213 12.97 -14.20 16.77
C TYR A 213 14.08 -13.64 17.66
N PRO A 214 14.90 -14.51 18.29
CA PRO A 214 16.01 -14.04 19.10
C PRO A 214 17.06 -13.37 18.20
N LYS A 215 17.45 -12.15 18.56
CA LYS A 215 18.56 -11.45 17.91
C LYS A 215 19.85 -11.76 18.65
N ASN A 216 20.76 -12.46 17.99
CA ASN A 216 22.11 -12.67 18.52
C ASN A 216 22.91 -11.37 18.40
N PRO A 217 23.35 -10.75 19.49
CA PRO A 217 24.08 -9.48 19.47
C PRO A 217 25.42 -9.53 18.74
N ASP A 218 26.03 -10.72 18.68
CA ASP A 218 27.30 -10.93 18.00
C ASP A 218 27.13 -11.17 16.48
N ALA A 219 25.93 -11.41 16.01
CA ALA A 219 25.63 -11.63 14.60
C ALA A 219 25.24 -10.33 13.90
N LEU A 220 25.66 -10.18 12.64
CA LEU A 220 25.24 -9.10 11.76
C LEU A 220 24.20 -9.63 10.77
N ASN A 221 22.93 -9.33 11.01
CA ASN A 221 21.82 -9.81 10.19
C ASN A 221 21.56 -8.87 9.01
N ILE A 222 21.76 -9.37 7.79
CA ILE A 222 21.47 -8.69 6.54
C ILE A 222 20.21 -9.29 5.95
N VAL A 223 19.14 -8.50 5.82
CA VAL A 223 17.87 -8.93 5.21
C VAL A 223 17.79 -8.43 3.77
N LEU A 224 17.81 -9.36 2.82
CA LEU A 224 17.57 -9.12 1.41
C LEU A 224 16.05 -9.25 1.17
N ALA A 225 15.35 -8.13 1.22
CA ALA A 225 13.91 -8.03 1.43
C ALA A 225 13.13 -7.86 0.15
N SER A 226 12.04 -8.62 -0.01
CA SER A 226 11.08 -8.51 -1.12
C SER A 226 11.75 -8.59 -2.50
N THR A 227 12.58 -9.60 -2.72
CA THR A 227 13.40 -9.73 -3.92
C THR A 227 12.61 -10.17 -5.15
N HIS A 228 13.06 -9.73 -6.30
CA HIS A 228 12.66 -10.14 -7.63
C HIS A 228 13.80 -10.85 -8.36
N GLU A 229 13.49 -11.43 -9.52
CA GLU A 229 14.45 -12.20 -10.32
C GLU A 229 15.73 -11.39 -10.62
N GLY A 230 16.88 -12.01 -10.34
CA GLY A 230 18.22 -11.42 -10.48
C GLY A 230 18.72 -10.69 -9.24
N GLU A 231 17.85 -10.28 -8.31
CA GLU A 231 18.25 -9.59 -7.09
C GLU A 231 18.83 -10.55 -6.04
N GLU A 232 18.35 -11.79 -6.01
CA GLU A 232 18.87 -12.83 -5.10
C GLU A 232 20.30 -13.21 -5.45
N GLU A 233 20.61 -13.34 -6.74
CA GLU A 233 21.97 -13.63 -7.19
C GLU A 233 22.92 -12.47 -6.89
N LEU A 234 22.48 -11.24 -7.17
CA LEU A 234 23.21 -10.02 -6.86
C LEU A 234 23.52 -9.92 -5.36
N GLY A 235 22.49 -10.06 -4.51
CA GLY A 235 22.62 -9.96 -3.06
C GLY A 235 23.48 -11.07 -2.48
N LEU A 236 23.34 -12.30 -2.97
CA LEU A 236 24.15 -13.43 -2.56
C LEU A 236 25.64 -13.22 -2.90
N LYS A 237 25.93 -12.77 -4.15
CA LYS A 237 27.32 -12.50 -4.57
C LYS A 237 27.97 -11.44 -3.68
N ALA A 238 27.30 -10.33 -3.44
CA ALA A 238 27.79 -9.28 -2.55
C ALA A 238 28.00 -9.81 -1.11
N PHE A 239 27.04 -10.60 -0.59
CA PHE A 239 27.13 -11.20 0.74
C PHE A 239 28.31 -12.17 0.86
N LEU A 240 28.56 -13.03 -0.10
CA LEU A 240 29.67 -14.00 -0.06
C LEU A 240 31.03 -13.29 0.01
N GLU A 241 31.22 -12.21 -0.73
CA GLU A 241 32.43 -11.39 -0.64
C GLU A 241 32.54 -10.66 0.71
N PHE A 242 31.42 -10.06 1.16
CA PHE A 242 31.34 -9.40 2.46
C PHE A 242 31.67 -10.35 3.62
N LYS A 243 31.18 -11.58 3.56
CA LYS A 243 31.39 -12.61 4.60
C LYS A 243 32.84 -13.01 4.75
N LYS A 244 33.71 -12.80 3.75
CA LYS A 244 35.17 -13.09 3.89
C LYS A 244 35.82 -12.28 5.01
N THR A 245 35.37 -11.06 5.22
CA THR A 245 35.85 -10.13 6.24
C THR A 245 34.94 -10.03 7.48
N HIS A 246 33.66 -10.37 7.34
CA HIS A 246 32.65 -10.29 8.39
C HIS A 246 32.06 -11.67 8.68
N LYS A 247 32.85 -12.52 9.34
CA LYS A 247 32.53 -13.95 9.56
C LYS A 247 31.22 -14.18 10.33
N ASN A 248 30.81 -13.24 11.16
CA ASN A 248 29.57 -13.27 11.94
C ASN A 248 28.32 -12.73 11.14
N ALA A 249 28.50 -12.31 9.89
CA ALA A 249 27.37 -11.86 9.07
C ALA A 249 26.48 -13.03 8.66
N ARG A 250 25.18 -12.81 8.59
CA ARG A 250 24.13 -13.74 8.16
C ARG A 250 23.27 -13.08 7.09
N LEU A 251 22.87 -13.84 6.08
CA LEU A 251 21.97 -13.38 5.03
C LEU A 251 20.60 -14.02 5.19
N ILE A 252 19.55 -13.20 5.26
CA ILE A 252 18.16 -13.62 5.29
C ILE A 252 17.53 -13.19 3.98
N VAL A 253 17.18 -14.15 3.12
CA VAL A 253 16.62 -13.89 1.77
C VAL A 253 15.12 -14.06 1.83
N VAL A 254 14.37 -13.00 1.50
CA VAL A 254 12.91 -12.98 1.56
C VAL A 254 12.36 -12.62 0.17
N PRO A 255 12.06 -13.62 -0.69
CA PRO A 255 11.50 -13.38 -2.01
C PRO A 255 10.08 -12.80 -1.94
N ARG A 256 9.74 -11.91 -2.88
CA ARG A 256 8.44 -11.22 -2.91
C ARG A 256 7.27 -12.14 -3.24
N HIS A 257 7.50 -13.13 -4.11
CA HIS A 257 6.45 -13.95 -4.71
C HIS A 257 6.62 -15.43 -4.35
N PRO A 258 5.57 -16.09 -3.81
CA PRO A 258 5.63 -17.50 -3.39
C PRO A 258 6.02 -18.46 -4.52
N GLU A 259 5.56 -18.19 -5.74
CA GLU A 259 5.87 -19.00 -6.93
C GLU A 259 7.38 -19.07 -7.23
N ARG A 260 8.17 -18.17 -6.65
CA ARG A 260 9.63 -18.12 -6.83
C ARG A 260 10.41 -18.85 -5.73
N PHE A 261 9.79 -19.24 -4.62
CA PHE A 261 10.50 -19.85 -3.49
C PHE A 261 11.37 -21.02 -3.92
N LYS A 262 10.83 -21.94 -4.73
CA LYS A 262 11.57 -23.11 -5.19
C LYS A 262 12.72 -22.77 -6.14
N SER A 263 12.53 -21.83 -7.04
CA SER A 263 13.58 -21.38 -7.97
C SER A 263 14.72 -20.66 -7.23
N VAL A 264 14.39 -19.83 -6.23
CA VAL A 264 15.39 -19.18 -5.36
C VAL A 264 16.12 -20.18 -4.51
N GLN A 265 15.44 -21.17 -3.91
CA GLN A 265 16.10 -22.25 -3.19
C GLN A 265 17.14 -22.96 -4.06
N ASN A 266 16.78 -23.34 -5.29
CA ASN A 266 17.69 -24.01 -6.22
C ASN A 266 18.88 -23.11 -6.60
N LEU A 267 18.65 -21.81 -6.82
CA LEU A 267 19.71 -20.84 -7.10
C LEU A 267 20.72 -20.78 -5.95
N LEU A 268 20.22 -20.60 -4.71
CA LEU A 268 21.08 -20.53 -3.52
C LEU A 268 21.87 -21.85 -3.32
N GLN A 269 21.20 -22.99 -3.42
CA GLN A 269 21.85 -24.30 -3.30
C GLN A 269 22.96 -24.49 -4.35
N ASN A 270 22.71 -24.13 -5.60
CA ASN A 270 23.70 -24.26 -6.65
C ASN A 270 24.92 -23.35 -6.45
N ALA A 271 24.70 -22.10 -6.04
CA ALA A 271 25.76 -21.14 -5.78
C ALA A 271 26.64 -21.52 -4.57
N LEU A 272 26.07 -22.30 -3.63
CA LEU A 272 26.79 -22.68 -2.40
C LEU A 272 27.46 -24.03 -2.47
N LYS A 273 27.29 -24.83 -3.55
CA LYS A 273 27.87 -26.19 -3.69
C LYS A 273 29.37 -26.27 -3.41
N THR A 274 30.09 -25.23 -3.73
CA THR A 274 31.57 -25.17 -3.56
C THR A 274 31.99 -24.41 -2.32
N THR A 275 31.05 -24.00 -1.47
CA THR A 275 31.32 -23.24 -0.25
C THR A 275 31.08 -24.10 1.00
N ARG A 276 31.51 -23.59 2.16
CA ARG A 276 31.24 -24.19 3.46
C ARG A 276 30.05 -23.56 4.18
N PHE A 277 29.36 -22.65 3.53
CA PHE A 277 28.26 -21.91 4.14
C PHE A 277 26.99 -22.75 4.21
N SER A 278 26.32 -22.68 5.36
CA SER A 278 25.06 -23.35 5.60
C SER A 278 23.90 -22.59 4.95
N LEU A 279 22.97 -23.33 4.35
CA LEU A 279 21.70 -22.83 3.82
C LEU A 279 20.55 -23.61 4.45
N GLU A 280 19.62 -22.91 5.06
CA GLU A 280 18.39 -23.47 5.61
C GLU A 280 17.15 -22.79 5.00
N CYS A 281 16.01 -23.53 4.98
CA CYS A 281 14.72 -23.02 4.56
C CYS A 281 13.81 -22.83 5.77
N PHE A 282 13.20 -21.68 5.88
CA PHE A 282 12.34 -21.34 7.00
C PHE A 282 11.10 -22.24 7.09
N SER A 283 10.49 -22.61 5.96
CA SER A 283 9.31 -23.51 5.93
C SER A 283 9.59 -24.89 6.54
N SER A 284 10.84 -25.36 6.52
CA SER A 284 11.22 -26.69 7.02
C SER A 284 11.80 -26.68 8.43
N LYS A 285 12.48 -25.62 8.83
CA LYS A 285 13.22 -25.56 10.10
C LYS A 285 12.78 -24.43 11.04
N GLY A 286 11.91 -23.53 10.56
CA GLY A 286 11.62 -22.29 11.27
C GLY A 286 12.82 -21.35 11.30
N PHE A 287 12.87 -20.49 12.30
CA PHE A 287 14.02 -19.62 12.55
C PHE A 287 15.19 -20.44 13.15
N VAL A 288 16.27 -20.50 12.44
CA VAL A 288 17.53 -21.14 12.87
C VAL A 288 18.72 -20.26 12.57
N GLU A 289 19.77 -20.41 13.38
CA GLU A 289 21.04 -19.74 13.16
C GLU A 289 21.84 -20.48 12.08
N CYS A 290 22.00 -19.83 10.93
CA CYS A 290 22.76 -20.33 9.79
C CYS A 290 23.41 -19.17 9.04
N ASP A 291 24.27 -19.47 8.06
CA ASP A 291 24.90 -18.42 7.26
C ASP A 291 23.89 -17.75 6.31
N ILE A 292 22.99 -18.55 5.73
CA ILE A 292 21.98 -18.09 4.79
C ILE A 292 20.65 -18.76 5.13
N LEU A 293 19.61 -17.95 5.40
CA LEU A 293 18.24 -18.41 5.64
C LEU A 293 17.36 -17.95 4.48
N LEU A 294 16.74 -18.90 3.76
CA LEU A 294 15.70 -18.61 2.81
C LEU A 294 14.34 -18.57 3.51
N VAL A 295 13.67 -17.45 3.50
CA VAL A 295 12.32 -17.30 4.04
C VAL A 295 11.31 -17.59 2.94
N ASP A 296 10.93 -18.84 2.84
CA ASP A 296 9.97 -19.39 1.86
C ASP A 296 8.56 -19.51 2.47
N SER A 297 8.16 -18.47 3.22
CA SER A 297 6.84 -18.33 3.86
C SER A 297 6.33 -16.90 3.73
N LEU A 298 5.01 -16.76 3.62
CA LEU A 298 4.35 -15.45 3.57
C LEU A 298 4.15 -14.88 4.98
N GLY A 299 4.21 -13.54 5.09
CA GLY A 299 3.89 -12.81 6.32
C GLY A 299 5.07 -12.62 7.28
N GLU A 300 6.22 -13.23 7.02
CA GLU A 300 7.36 -13.26 7.93
C GLU A 300 8.28 -12.02 7.84
N LEU A 301 8.19 -11.23 6.78
CA LEU A 301 9.16 -10.16 6.51
C LEU A 301 9.31 -9.16 7.67
N ASN A 302 8.21 -8.75 8.31
CA ASN A 302 8.27 -7.83 9.45
C ASN A 302 8.98 -8.43 10.67
N ASN A 303 8.84 -9.75 10.87
CA ASN A 303 9.52 -10.46 11.95
C ASN A 303 11.04 -10.44 11.74
N PHE A 304 11.48 -10.55 10.47
CA PHE A 304 12.91 -10.45 10.11
C PHE A 304 13.43 -9.02 10.10
N TYR A 305 12.60 -8.02 9.77
CA TYR A 305 13.00 -6.63 9.95
C TYR A 305 13.30 -6.29 11.41
N ALA A 306 12.58 -6.90 12.35
CA ALA A 306 12.77 -6.67 13.79
C ALA A 306 14.17 -7.09 14.30
N ILE A 307 14.82 -8.02 13.61
CA ILE A 307 16.18 -8.48 13.96
C ILE A 307 17.26 -8.00 12.96
N ALA A 308 16.88 -7.27 11.92
CA ALA A 308 17.80 -6.80 10.89
C ALA A 308 18.74 -5.71 11.42
N ASP A 309 20.01 -5.76 11.02
CA ASP A 309 20.97 -4.68 11.16
C ASP A 309 21.08 -3.86 9.87
N ILE A 310 21.03 -4.57 8.73
CA ILE A 310 21.05 -4.00 7.39
C ILE A 310 19.91 -4.60 6.59
N VAL A 311 19.18 -3.75 5.87
CA VAL A 311 18.17 -4.16 4.91
C VAL A 311 18.59 -3.73 3.51
N ILE A 312 18.65 -4.69 2.59
CA ILE A 312 18.78 -4.48 1.16
C ILE A 312 17.38 -4.63 0.58
N LEU A 313 16.78 -3.51 0.16
CA LEU A 313 15.38 -3.48 -0.26
C LEU A 313 15.26 -3.80 -1.76
N GLY A 314 14.63 -4.91 -2.08
CA GLY A 314 14.44 -5.40 -3.45
C GLY A 314 13.39 -4.62 -4.26
N GLY A 315 13.16 -5.08 -5.51
CA GLY A 315 12.36 -4.38 -6.52
C GLY A 315 13.01 -3.07 -6.99
N SER A 316 14.21 -2.80 -6.53
CA SER A 316 14.93 -1.55 -6.74
C SER A 316 16.21 -1.71 -7.58
N PHE A 317 16.77 -2.90 -7.66
CA PHE A 317 17.88 -3.23 -8.55
C PHE A 317 17.41 -3.73 -9.92
N VAL A 318 16.11 -3.97 -10.06
CA VAL A 318 15.41 -4.26 -11.32
C VAL A 318 14.28 -3.24 -11.51
N LYS A 319 13.81 -3.01 -12.74
CA LYS A 319 12.82 -1.97 -13.08
C LYS A 319 11.40 -2.27 -12.58
N MET A 320 11.27 -2.62 -11.29
CA MET A 320 9.97 -2.86 -10.62
C MET A 320 9.44 -1.63 -9.87
N GLY A 321 10.32 -0.66 -9.56
CA GLY A 321 9.92 0.60 -8.94
C GLY A 321 10.06 0.67 -7.42
N GLY A 322 10.73 -0.32 -6.81
CA GLY A 322 11.07 -0.37 -5.40
C GLY A 322 9.93 -0.87 -4.49
N HIS A 323 10.29 -1.26 -3.28
CA HIS A 323 9.37 -1.63 -2.21
C HIS A 323 9.29 -0.58 -1.09
N ASN A 324 8.44 -0.81 -0.10
CA ASN A 324 8.12 0.13 0.96
C ASN A 324 9.31 0.35 1.93
N PRO A 325 9.93 1.57 1.97
CA PRO A 325 11.04 1.85 2.88
C PRO A 325 10.60 2.13 4.32
N LEU A 326 9.29 2.33 4.56
CA LEU A 326 8.78 2.65 5.89
C LEU A 326 8.87 1.45 6.83
N GLU A 327 8.69 0.23 6.31
CA GLU A 327 8.74 -0.98 7.13
C GLU A 327 10.11 -1.15 7.80
N PRO A 328 11.27 -1.15 7.09
CA PRO A 328 12.57 -1.19 7.77
C PRO A 328 12.84 0.03 8.65
N ALA A 329 12.25 1.19 8.35
CA ALA A 329 12.40 2.39 9.17
C ALA A 329 11.74 2.27 10.55
N PHE A 330 10.64 1.52 10.68
CA PHE A 330 10.03 1.22 11.98
C PHE A 330 10.95 0.41 12.90
N PHE A 331 11.87 -0.36 12.31
CA PHE A 331 12.78 -1.23 13.06
C PHE A 331 14.19 -0.65 13.19
N ASN A 332 14.41 0.60 12.77
CA ASN A 332 15.72 1.26 12.85
C ASN A 332 16.85 0.47 12.18
N ALA A 333 16.60 -0.21 11.07
CA ALA A 333 17.62 -0.88 10.29
C ALA A 333 18.47 0.13 9.50
N ARG A 334 19.64 -0.27 8.99
CA ARG A 334 20.36 0.47 7.94
C ARG A 334 19.77 0.08 6.61
N LEU A 335 19.47 1.06 5.74
CA LEU A 335 18.73 0.81 4.50
C LEU A 335 19.59 1.07 3.26
N ILE A 336 19.79 0.02 2.45
CA ILE A 336 20.37 0.09 1.11
C ILE A 336 19.28 -0.25 0.09
N THR A 337 19.22 0.47 -1.01
CA THR A 337 18.27 0.25 -2.10
C THR A 337 18.92 0.53 -3.46
N GLY A 338 18.40 -0.08 -4.51
CA GLY A 338 18.82 0.22 -5.88
C GLY A 338 18.20 1.53 -6.41
N GLU A 339 18.52 1.87 -7.64
CA GLU A 339 18.11 3.14 -8.28
C GLU A 339 16.62 3.18 -8.68
N TYR A 340 15.97 2.03 -8.89
CA TYR A 340 14.59 1.97 -9.36
C TYR A 340 13.58 2.09 -8.22
N ILE A 341 13.37 3.30 -7.69
CA ILE A 341 12.42 3.58 -6.60
C ILE A 341 11.18 4.37 -7.04
N PHE A 342 10.95 4.50 -8.36
CA PHE A 342 9.98 5.44 -8.95
C PHE A 342 8.52 5.22 -8.49
N ASN A 343 8.16 4.04 -7.99
CA ASN A 343 6.83 3.80 -7.42
C ASN A 343 6.73 4.19 -5.94
N GLN A 344 7.86 4.44 -5.28
CA GLN A 344 7.94 4.65 -3.83
C GLN A 344 8.56 6.00 -3.43
N VAL A 345 8.83 6.90 -4.39
CA VAL A 345 9.49 8.20 -4.14
C VAL A 345 8.85 8.94 -2.97
N ALA A 346 7.51 9.04 -2.94
CA ALA A 346 6.78 9.70 -1.86
C ALA A 346 6.98 9.03 -0.47
N LEU A 347 7.30 7.72 -0.42
CA LEU A 347 7.60 7.04 0.83
C LEU A 347 9.06 7.24 1.24
N PHE A 348 9.98 7.28 0.27
CA PHE A 348 11.39 7.60 0.53
C PHE A 348 11.58 9.03 1.02
N GLU A 349 10.71 9.97 0.65
CA GLU A 349 10.69 11.33 1.19
C GLU A 349 10.35 11.40 2.69
N LEU A 350 9.80 10.33 3.27
CA LEU A 350 9.39 10.27 4.69
C LEU A 350 10.47 9.70 5.61
N VAL A 351 11.54 9.16 5.07
CA VAL A 351 12.56 8.45 5.85
C VAL A 351 13.99 8.87 5.44
N LYS A 352 14.90 8.92 6.40
CA LYS A 352 16.35 9.15 6.20
C LYS A 352 17.14 8.62 7.41
N PRO A 353 18.45 8.35 7.27
CA PRO A 353 19.19 8.22 6.01
C PRO A 353 18.93 6.86 5.34
N TYR A 354 19.16 6.80 4.04
CA TYR A 354 19.25 5.56 3.25
C TYR A 354 20.27 5.74 2.13
N LYS A 355 20.80 4.65 1.58
CA LYS A 355 21.79 4.67 0.49
C LYS A 355 21.18 4.08 -0.78
N ILE A 356 21.15 4.87 -1.86
CA ILE A 356 20.81 4.39 -3.21
C ILE A 356 22.13 4.01 -3.90
N VAL A 357 22.18 2.82 -4.47
CA VAL A 357 23.37 2.32 -5.16
C VAL A 357 23.02 1.65 -6.49
N GLN A 358 23.98 1.60 -7.40
CA GLN A 358 23.90 0.74 -8.58
C GLN A 358 24.23 -0.71 -8.19
N LYS A 359 23.93 -1.66 -9.08
CA LYS A 359 24.19 -3.09 -8.84
C LYS A 359 25.64 -3.37 -8.47
N GLU A 360 26.54 -2.73 -9.19
CA GLU A 360 27.97 -2.87 -9.08
C GLU A 360 28.52 -2.39 -7.73
N ASP A 361 27.85 -1.39 -7.13
CA ASP A 361 28.29 -0.74 -5.89
C ASP A 361 27.71 -1.37 -4.63
N LEU A 362 26.90 -2.45 -4.74
CA LEU A 362 26.22 -3.06 -3.59
C LEU A 362 27.22 -3.60 -2.55
N LEU A 363 28.30 -4.22 -3.00
CA LEU A 363 29.34 -4.72 -2.11
C LEU A 363 30.02 -3.58 -1.34
N ASP A 364 30.39 -2.50 -2.02
CA ASP A 364 31.04 -1.35 -1.38
C ASP A 364 30.12 -0.69 -0.36
N ALA A 365 28.81 -0.62 -0.66
CA ALA A 365 27.84 -0.13 0.29
C ALA A 365 27.70 -1.03 1.52
N LEU A 366 27.78 -2.35 1.35
CA LEU A 366 27.80 -3.30 2.47
C LEU A 366 29.06 -3.15 3.31
N LEU A 367 30.25 -3.04 2.68
CA LEU A 367 31.51 -2.85 3.39
C LEU A 367 31.54 -1.54 4.20
N ASP A 368 30.87 -0.53 3.70
CA ASP A 368 30.73 0.79 4.35
C ASP A 368 29.56 0.87 5.37
N TYR A 369 28.93 -0.25 5.73
CA TYR A 369 27.70 -0.26 6.55
C TYR A 369 27.78 0.50 7.86
N LYS A 370 28.97 0.59 8.48
CA LYS A 370 29.18 1.30 9.75
C LYS A 370 28.91 2.81 9.60
N ASN A 371 29.19 3.36 8.42
CA ASN A 371 28.93 4.76 8.10
C ASN A 371 27.47 5.02 7.64
N LEU A 372 26.70 3.94 7.40
CA LEU A 372 25.28 4.06 7.13
C LEU A 372 24.54 4.31 8.45
N GLY A 373 23.91 5.46 8.60
CA GLY A 373 23.03 5.70 9.72
C GLY A 373 21.79 4.79 9.67
N VAL A 374 21.18 4.55 10.81
CA VAL A 374 19.88 3.83 10.88
C VAL A 374 18.78 4.69 10.29
N VAL A 375 17.94 4.08 9.42
CA VAL A 375 16.82 4.79 8.79
C VAL A 375 15.76 5.12 9.84
N ARG A 376 15.24 6.34 9.79
CA ARG A 376 14.21 6.85 10.71
C ARG A 376 13.21 7.68 9.94
N PHE A 377 12.00 7.81 10.50
CA PHE A 377 11.03 8.76 9.97
C PHE A 377 11.52 10.19 10.17
N LEU A 378 11.32 11.00 9.12
CA LEU A 378 11.51 12.44 9.26
C LEU A 378 10.37 13.01 10.12
N GLU A 379 10.72 13.92 11.02
CA GLU A 379 9.74 14.71 11.78
C GLU A 379 9.11 15.73 10.82
N ASN A 380 7.90 15.42 10.41
CA ASN A 380 7.12 16.29 9.51
C ASN A 380 5.84 16.63 10.24
N GLY A 381 5.61 17.79 10.69
CA GLY A 381 4.54 18.35 11.53
C GLY A 381 3.11 17.76 11.47
N HIS A 382 2.82 16.81 10.59
CA HIS A 382 1.51 16.17 10.46
C HIS A 382 1.48 14.81 11.15
N ASP A 383 0.47 14.60 12.01
CA ASP A 383 0.25 13.36 12.74
C ASP A 383 -1.15 12.79 12.51
N LEU A 384 -1.40 11.61 13.11
CA LEU A 384 -2.70 10.95 13.02
C LEU A 384 -3.81 11.77 13.69
N ASN A 385 -3.51 12.51 14.79
CA ASN A 385 -4.51 13.29 15.51
C ASN A 385 -5.00 14.47 14.67
N GLU A 386 -4.10 15.13 13.93
CA GLU A 386 -4.47 16.16 12.97
C GLU A 386 -5.37 15.62 11.87
N LEU A 387 -5.04 14.45 11.30
CA LEU A 387 -5.90 13.80 10.31
C LEU A 387 -7.29 13.48 10.87
N LEU A 388 -7.35 12.94 12.10
CA LEU A 388 -8.61 12.66 12.78
C LEU A 388 -9.40 13.95 13.07
N ALA A 389 -8.74 15.06 13.39
CA ALA A 389 -9.39 16.35 13.54
C ALA A 389 -10.01 16.82 12.22
N PHE A 390 -9.31 16.67 11.09
CA PHE A 390 -9.90 16.96 9.78
C PHE A 390 -11.11 16.09 9.45
N ILE A 391 -11.13 14.82 9.88
CA ILE A 391 -12.25 13.91 9.60
C ILE A 391 -13.46 14.22 10.49
N LYS A 392 -13.26 14.63 11.75
CA LYS A 392 -14.34 14.85 12.73
C LYS A 392 -14.97 16.24 12.65
N HIS A 393 -14.23 17.22 12.20
CA HIS A 393 -14.61 18.65 12.11
C HIS A 393 -14.57 19.15 10.66
#